data_1144bbc78223ab065c89209f29323f59
#
_entry.id   1144bbc78223ab065c89209f29323f59
#
_cell.length_a   1.000
_cell.length_b   1.000
_cell.length_c   1.000
_cell.angle_alpha   90.00
_cell.angle_beta   90.00
_cell.angle_gamma   90.00
#
_symmetry.space_group_name_H-M   'P 1'
#
loop_
_entity.id
_entity.type
_entity.pdbx_description
1 polymer ?
#
loop_
_entity_poly.entity_id
_entity_poly.type
_entity_poly.pdbx_seq_one_letter_code
_entity_poly.pdbx_strand_id
1 'polypeptide(L)'
;MQQSYTIRELAQEFGITARTMRHYEELGLLAPARRGQARVYSAADRTRLKLIGRGKRLGLSLEESREIIAMYDPEHGNEQQLRRLLERVREQRVALQARLADLQAMLAELDAVEAGCLASLADADADAEADAEADADAEAAPTRPARRRANR
;
A
#
# COMPACT_ATOMS: atom_id res chain seq x y z
N MET A 1 -36.00 -24.24 -3.32
CA MET A 1 -34.99 -24.71 -2.33
C MET A 1 -34.14 -23.49 -1.90
N GLN A 2 -34.19 -23.10 -0.64
CA GLN A 2 -33.32 -22.02 -0.14
C GLN A 2 -31.89 -22.52 -0.11
N GLN A 3 -31.02 -21.82 -0.85
CA GLN A 3 -29.60 -22.13 -0.92
C GLN A 3 -28.96 -21.87 0.45
N SER A 4 -28.36 -22.88 1.05
CA SER A 4 -27.72 -22.82 2.36
C SER A 4 -26.25 -23.22 2.25
N TYR A 5 -25.41 -22.60 3.06
CA TYR A 5 -23.96 -22.74 3.01
C TYR A 5 -23.40 -23.07 4.41
N THR A 6 -22.32 -23.80 4.43
CA THR A 6 -21.51 -24.04 5.63
C THR A 6 -20.49 -22.93 5.84
N ILE A 7 -19.96 -22.81 7.05
CA ILE A 7 -18.86 -21.86 7.35
C ILE A 7 -17.61 -22.13 6.49
N ARG A 8 -17.33 -23.41 6.19
CA ARG A 8 -16.17 -23.82 5.38
C ARG A 8 -16.32 -23.36 3.93
N GLU A 9 -17.48 -23.55 3.33
CA GLU A 9 -17.75 -23.16 1.95
C GLU A 9 -17.62 -21.64 1.78
N LEU A 10 -18.24 -20.85 2.66
CA LEU A 10 -18.16 -19.40 2.56
C LEU A 10 -16.75 -18.87 2.90
N ALA A 11 -16.09 -19.43 3.90
CA ALA A 11 -14.72 -19.05 4.23
C ALA A 11 -13.77 -19.30 3.04
N GLN A 12 -13.93 -20.41 2.34
CA GLN A 12 -13.14 -20.74 1.16
C GLN A 12 -13.50 -19.83 -0.03
N GLU A 13 -14.79 -19.61 -0.29
CA GLU A 13 -15.26 -18.75 -1.40
C GLU A 13 -14.74 -17.33 -1.29
N PHE A 14 -14.74 -16.77 -0.07
CA PHE A 14 -14.33 -15.36 0.16
C PHE A 14 -12.86 -15.21 0.60
N GLY A 15 -12.09 -16.28 0.67
CA GLY A 15 -10.68 -16.23 1.08
C GLY A 15 -10.47 -15.74 2.50
N ILE A 16 -11.40 -16.02 3.42
CA ILE A 16 -11.35 -15.62 4.82
C ILE A 16 -11.32 -16.82 5.75
N THR A 17 -10.95 -16.62 7.02
CA THR A 17 -10.89 -17.70 8.00
C THR A 17 -12.24 -17.94 8.67
N ALA A 18 -12.46 -19.14 9.20
CA ALA A 18 -13.62 -19.41 10.05
C ALA A 18 -13.66 -18.52 11.30
N ARG A 19 -12.50 -18.06 11.79
CA ARG A 19 -12.38 -17.07 12.88
C ARG A 19 -12.95 -15.72 12.45
N THR A 20 -12.62 -15.25 11.26
CA THR A 20 -13.17 -14.02 10.68
C THR A 20 -14.68 -14.11 10.53
N MET A 21 -15.20 -15.25 10.07
CA MET A 21 -16.63 -15.49 9.98
C MET A 21 -17.35 -15.34 11.32
N ARG A 22 -16.78 -15.94 12.40
CA ARG A 22 -17.33 -15.81 13.75
C ARG A 22 -17.28 -14.38 14.27
N HIS A 23 -16.20 -13.66 13.98
CA HIS A 23 -16.10 -12.25 14.33
C HIS A 23 -17.19 -11.41 13.64
N TYR A 24 -17.52 -11.69 12.39
CA TYR A 24 -18.63 -11.04 11.70
C TYR A 24 -20.01 -11.39 12.30
N GLU A 25 -20.16 -12.59 12.85
CA GLU A 25 -21.37 -12.95 13.64
C GLU A 25 -21.45 -12.13 14.94
N GLU A 26 -20.34 -12.02 15.68
CA GLU A 26 -20.25 -11.24 16.92
C GLU A 26 -20.59 -9.75 16.70
N LEU A 27 -20.21 -9.20 15.55
CA LEU A 27 -20.54 -7.85 15.14
C LEU A 27 -21.96 -7.69 14.56
N GLY A 28 -22.74 -8.78 14.47
CA GLY A 28 -24.08 -8.75 13.89
C GLY A 28 -24.15 -8.55 12.38
N LEU A 29 -23.00 -8.70 11.67
CA LEU A 29 -22.93 -8.63 10.22
C LEU A 29 -23.52 -9.88 9.55
N LEU A 30 -23.41 -11.03 10.21
CA LEU A 30 -23.94 -12.33 9.77
C LEU A 30 -24.85 -12.89 10.86
N ALA A 31 -25.90 -13.56 10.44
CA ALA A 31 -26.87 -14.18 11.34
C ALA A 31 -27.23 -15.63 10.90
N PRO A 32 -26.26 -16.57 11.00
CA PRO A 32 -26.50 -17.94 10.57
C PRO A 32 -27.55 -18.61 11.45
N ALA A 33 -28.42 -19.43 10.84
CA ALA A 33 -29.27 -20.34 11.56
C ALA A 33 -28.46 -21.48 12.19
N ARG A 34 -28.95 -22.05 13.29
CA ARG A 34 -28.34 -23.21 13.91
C ARG A 34 -29.16 -24.47 13.57
N ARG A 35 -28.45 -25.47 13.06
CA ARG A 35 -29.02 -26.80 12.83
C ARG A 35 -28.21 -27.77 13.72
N GLY A 36 -28.70 -28.02 14.95
CA GLY A 36 -27.94 -28.70 16.00
C GLY A 36 -26.67 -27.87 16.36
N GLN A 37 -25.49 -28.48 16.25
CA GLN A 37 -24.21 -27.83 16.50
C GLN A 37 -23.64 -27.08 15.26
N ALA A 38 -24.26 -27.27 14.09
CA ALA A 38 -23.79 -26.69 12.85
C ALA A 38 -24.37 -25.28 12.58
N ARG A 39 -23.53 -24.37 12.07
CA ARG A 39 -23.92 -23.06 11.53
C ARG A 39 -24.34 -23.23 10.09
N VAL A 40 -25.50 -22.68 9.73
CA VAL A 40 -26.03 -22.69 8.37
C VAL A 40 -26.29 -21.28 7.94
N TYR A 41 -25.55 -20.82 6.93
CA TYR A 41 -25.66 -19.47 6.38
C TYR A 41 -26.64 -19.45 5.21
N SER A 42 -27.36 -18.36 5.10
CA SER A 42 -28.34 -18.11 4.02
C SER A 42 -27.67 -17.48 2.80
N ALA A 43 -28.42 -17.44 1.68
CA ALA A 43 -28.02 -16.64 0.52
C ALA A 43 -27.86 -15.15 0.86
N ALA A 44 -28.66 -14.63 1.80
CA ALA A 44 -28.54 -13.26 2.30
C ALA A 44 -27.19 -13.05 3.04
N ASP A 45 -26.75 -14.01 3.86
CA ASP A 45 -25.44 -13.93 4.53
C ASP A 45 -24.30 -13.96 3.52
N ARG A 46 -24.39 -14.78 2.48
CA ARG A 46 -23.43 -14.78 1.37
C ARG A 46 -23.36 -13.43 0.65
N THR A 47 -24.52 -12.80 0.41
CA THR A 47 -24.56 -11.45 -0.19
C THR A 47 -23.93 -10.41 0.74
N ARG A 48 -24.20 -10.46 2.06
CA ARG A 48 -23.57 -9.58 3.04
C ARG A 48 -22.06 -9.75 3.05
N LEU A 49 -21.52 -10.98 3.00
CA LEU A 49 -20.08 -11.21 2.90
C LEU A 49 -19.47 -10.58 1.65
N LYS A 50 -20.16 -10.68 0.51
CA LYS A 50 -19.72 -10.03 -0.74
C LYS A 50 -19.65 -8.51 -0.59
N LEU A 51 -20.64 -7.91 0.09
CA LEU A 51 -20.68 -6.46 0.34
C LEU A 51 -19.59 -6.04 1.34
N ILE A 52 -19.37 -6.78 2.42
CA ILE A 52 -18.28 -6.55 3.39
C ILE A 52 -16.93 -6.59 2.68
N GLY A 53 -16.69 -7.63 1.86
CA GLY A 53 -15.44 -7.76 1.10
C GLY A 53 -15.22 -6.60 0.11
N ARG A 54 -16.31 -6.09 -0.51
CA ARG A 54 -16.23 -4.90 -1.37
C ARG A 54 -15.91 -3.64 -0.54
N GLY A 55 -16.60 -3.41 0.58
CA GLY A 55 -16.34 -2.30 1.49
C GLY A 55 -14.88 -2.27 1.95
N LYS A 56 -14.36 -3.41 2.39
CA LYS A 56 -12.96 -3.53 2.80
C LYS A 56 -11.97 -3.15 1.69
N ARG A 57 -12.20 -3.56 0.45
CA ARG A 57 -11.36 -3.15 -0.70
C ARG A 57 -11.45 -1.65 -1.00
N LEU A 58 -12.56 -1.02 -0.69
CA LEU A 58 -12.76 0.42 -0.83
C LEU A 58 -12.22 1.23 0.37
N GLY A 59 -11.64 0.56 1.38
CA GLY A 59 -11.10 1.20 2.58
C GLY A 59 -12.17 1.58 3.61
N LEU A 60 -13.39 1.00 3.52
CA LEU A 60 -14.42 1.18 4.55
C LEU A 60 -14.07 0.32 5.77
N SER A 61 -14.35 0.86 6.94
CA SER A 61 -14.31 0.08 8.19
C SER A 61 -15.42 -0.97 8.24
N LEU A 62 -15.31 -1.94 9.14
CA LEU A 62 -16.38 -2.92 9.36
C LEU A 62 -17.66 -2.27 9.90
N GLU A 63 -17.52 -1.24 10.74
CA GLU A 63 -18.66 -0.49 11.29
C GLU A 63 -19.42 0.25 10.20
N GLU A 64 -18.72 0.99 9.34
CA GLU A 64 -19.30 1.65 8.17
C GLU A 64 -19.98 0.67 7.21
N SER A 65 -19.34 -0.48 6.99
CA SER A 65 -19.94 -1.55 6.19
C SER A 65 -21.22 -2.10 6.82
N ARG A 66 -21.24 -2.24 8.15
CA ARG A 66 -22.41 -2.67 8.91
C ARG A 66 -23.57 -1.69 8.76
N GLU A 67 -23.31 -0.40 8.97
CA GLU A 67 -24.33 0.65 8.82
C GLU A 67 -24.94 0.66 7.42
N ILE A 68 -24.09 0.62 6.39
CA ILE A 68 -24.55 0.63 4.99
C ILE A 68 -25.35 -0.64 4.66
N ILE A 69 -24.94 -1.79 5.16
CA ILE A 69 -25.64 -3.07 4.92
C ILE A 69 -26.99 -3.08 5.68
N ALA A 70 -27.05 -2.50 6.89
CA ALA A 70 -28.27 -2.42 7.69
C ALA A 70 -29.34 -1.53 7.05
N MET A 71 -28.94 -0.55 6.22
CA MET A 71 -29.87 0.32 5.47
C MET A 71 -30.50 -0.37 4.25
N TYR A 72 -30.07 -1.60 3.94
CA TYR A 72 -30.61 -2.32 2.79
C TYR A 72 -32.05 -2.76 3.06
N ASP A 73 -33.01 -2.18 2.35
CA ASP A 73 -34.41 -2.53 2.38
C ASP A 73 -34.87 -2.92 0.97
N PRO A 74 -35.09 -4.23 0.70
CA PRO A 74 -35.52 -4.68 -0.61
C PRO A 74 -36.94 -4.25 -0.98
N GLU A 75 -37.78 -3.86 0.00
CA GLU A 75 -39.19 -3.51 -0.21
C GLU A 75 -39.39 -2.02 -0.49
N HIS A 76 -38.56 -1.14 0.13
CA HIS A 76 -38.71 0.32 0.05
C HIS A 76 -37.62 1.00 -0.81
N GLY A 77 -36.73 0.20 -1.42
CA GLY A 77 -35.65 0.70 -2.27
C GLY A 77 -34.37 1.03 -1.53
N ASN A 78 -33.28 1.20 -2.28
CA ASN A 78 -31.92 1.33 -1.76
C ASN A 78 -31.39 2.77 -1.83
N GLU A 79 -32.23 3.76 -2.05
CA GLU A 79 -31.78 5.13 -2.34
C GLU A 79 -30.96 5.72 -1.20
N GLN A 80 -31.41 5.58 0.03
CA GLN A 80 -30.70 6.08 1.21
C GLN A 80 -29.36 5.36 1.40
N GLN A 81 -29.35 4.04 1.25
CA GLN A 81 -28.14 3.24 1.30
C GLN A 81 -27.12 3.66 0.23
N LEU A 82 -27.59 3.85 -1.01
CA LEU A 82 -26.73 4.25 -2.12
C LEU A 82 -26.17 5.66 -1.93
N ARG A 83 -26.96 6.60 -1.41
CA ARG A 83 -26.51 7.95 -1.07
C ARG A 83 -25.41 7.90 0.00
N ARG A 84 -25.60 7.14 1.07
CA ARG A 84 -24.62 6.98 2.13
C ARG A 84 -23.31 6.35 1.65
N LEU A 85 -23.41 5.27 0.84
CA LEU A 85 -22.27 4.65 0.21
C LEU A 85 -21.50 5.63 -0.70
N LEU A 86 -22.22 6.43 -1.47
CA LEU A 86 -21.65 7.42 -2.37
C LEU A 86 -20.87 8.50 -1.62
N GLU A 87 -21.41 9.01 -0.51
CA GLU A 87 -20.72 9.95 0.38
C GLU A 87 -19.40 9.36 0.88
N ARG A 88 -19.43 8.16 1.44
CA ARG A 88 -18.22 7.49 1.96
C ARG A 88 -17.17 7.21 0.88
N VAL A 89 -17.60 6.79 -0.30
CA VAL A 89 -16.69 6.59 -1.45
C VAL A 89 -16.05 7.90 -1.88
N ARG A 90 -16.77 9.00 -1.87
CA ARG A 90 -16.23 10.34 -2.20
C ARG A 90 -15.21 10.81 -1.17
N GLU A 91 -15.52 10.70 0.11
CA GLU A 91 -14.60 11.04 1.21
C GLU A 91 -13.30 10.23 1.11
N GLN A 92 -13.43 8.91 0.94
CA GLN A 92 -12.28 8.02 0.80
C GLN A 92 -11.43 8.35 -0.44
N ARG A 93 -12.07 8.72 -1.56
CA ARG A 93 -11.36 9.15 -2.76
C ARG A 93 -10.54 10.41 -2.51
N VAL A 94 -11.12 11.42 -1.86
CA VAL A 94 -10.40 12.66 -1.51
C VAL A 94 -9.19 12.36 -0.62
N ALA A 95 -9.36 11.54 0.41
CA ALA A 95 -8.27 11.17 1.31
C ALA A 95 -7.14 10.42 0.57
N LEU A 96 -7.48 9.51 -0.33
CA LEU A 96 -6.49 8.78 -1.12
C LEU A 96 -5.76 9.68 -2.14
N GLN A 97 -6.47 10.64 -2.74
CA GLN A 97 -5.86 11.62 -3.65
C GLN A 97 -4.87 12.53 -2.92
N ALA A 98 -5.20 12.99 -1.72
CA ALA A 98 -4.28 13.77 -0.88
C ALA A 98 -3.03 12.94 -0.55
N ARG A 99 -3.20 11.71 -0.07
CA ARG A 99 -2.08 10.83 0.24
C ARG A 99 -1.21 10.50 -0.98
N LEU A 100 -1.82 10.37 -2.17
CA LEU A 100 -1.06 10.17 -3.40
C LEU A 100 -0.20 11.39 -3.73
N ALA A 101 -0.73 12.62 -3.57
CA ALA A 101 0.04 13.85 -3.78
C ALA A 101 1.22 13.96 -2.81
N ASP A 102 1.01 13.64 -1.51
CA ASP A 102 2.07 13.62 -0.51
C ASP A 102 3.18 12.63 -0.87
N LEU A 103 2.81 11.42 -1.30
CA LEU A 103 3.78 10.40 -1.72
C LEU A 103 4.55 10.82 -2.98
N GLN A 104 3.90 11.47 -3.93
CA GLN A 104 4.55 11.99 -5.13
C GLN A 104 5.56 13.10 -4.78
N ALA A 105 5.23 13.98 -3.83
CA ALA A 105 6.16 15.00 -3.35
C ALA A 105 7.39 14.37 -2.66
N MET A 106 7.18 13.36 -1.80
CA MET A 106 8.29 12.64 -1.16
C MET A 106 9.20 11.94 -2.18
N LEU A 107 8.63 11.32 -3.22
CA LEU A 107 9.42 10.70 -4.28
C LEU A 107 10.28 11.73 -5.01
N ALA A 108 9.72 12.90 -5.35
CA ALA A 108 10.47 13.97 -6.01
C ALA A 108 11.62 14.49 -5.14
N GLU A 109 11.45 14.58 -3.81
CA GLU A 109 12.52 14.94 -2.89
C GLU A 109 13.63 13.88 -2.86
N LEU A 110 13.26 12.59 -2.85
CA LEU A 110 14.23 11.49 -2.89
C LEU A 110 15.03 11.49 -4.19
N ASP A 111 14.37 11.68 -5.33
CA ASP A 111 15.02 11.79 -6.65
C ASP A 111 16.03 12.95 -6.67
N ALA A 112 15.66 14.10 -6.09
CA ALA A 112 16.55 15.25 -6.00
C ALA A 112 17.79 15.00 -5.12
N VAL A 113 17.61 14.33 -3.99
CA VAL A 113 18.72 13.93 -3.09
C VAL A 113 19.63 12.92 -3.79
N GLU A 114 19.07 11.91 -4.44
CA GLU A 114 19.85 10.93 -5.20
C GLU A 114 20.68 11.59 -6.29
N ALA A 115 20.08 12.47 -7.09
CA ALA A 115 20.79 13.21 -8.12
C ALA A 115 21.94 14.07 -7.55
N GLY A 116 21.72 14.73 -6.42
CA GLY A 116 22.74 15.51 -5.72
C GLY A 116 23.91 14.65 -5.23
N CYS A 117 23.61 13.50 -4.66
CA CYS A 117 24.65 12.54 -4.22
C CYS A 117 25.47 12.00 -5.39
N LEU A 118 24.82 11.65 -6.50
CA LEU A 118 25.51 11.15 -7.69
C LEU A 118 26.41 12.24 -8.31
N ALA A 119 25.96 13.49 -8.37
CA ALA A 119 26.79 14.60 -8.84
C ALA A 119 28.03 14.80 -7.96
N SER A 120 27.85 14.80 -6.63
CA SER A 120 28.96 14.97 -5.69
C SER A 120 29.98 13.81 -5.77
N LEU A 121 29.52 12.59 -6.00
CA LEU A 121 30.42 11.44 -6.21
C LEU A 121 31.20 11.57 -7.52
N ALA A 122 30.56 12.00 -8.59
CA ALA A 122 31.22 12.21 -9.89
C ALA A 122 32.28 13.32 -9.81
N ASP A 123 32.01 14.41 -9.08
CA ASP A 123 32.99 15.49 -8.85
C ASP A 123 34.20 14.96 -8.05
N ALA A 124 33.96 14.16 -7.00
CA ALA A 124 35.04 13.58 -6.18
C ALA A 124 35.91 12.60 -6.98
N ASP A 125 35.30 11.80 -7.87
CA ASP A 125 36.05 10.90 -8.74
C ASP A 125 36.91 11.67 -9.75
N ALA A 126 36.38 12.75 -10.33
CA ALA A 126 37.14 13.62 -11.24
C ALA A 126 38.33 14.32 -10.56
N ASP A 127 38.14 14.79 -9.32
CA ASP A 127 39.22 15.40 -8.53
C ASP A 127 40.33 14.36 -8.21
N ALA A 128 39.94 13.13 -7.85
CA ALA A 128 40.88 12.06 -7.58
C ALA A 128 41.71 11.66 -8.84
N GLU A 129 41.08 11.62 -10.02
CA GLU A 129 41.76 11.34 -11.29
C GLU A 129 42.75 12.47 -11.64
N ALA A 130 42.36 13.74 -11.44
CA ALA A 130 43.22 14.91 -11.70
C ALA A 130 44.47 14.94 -10.78
N ASP A 131 44.30 14.59 -9.49
CA ASP A 131 45.41 14.50 -8.54
C ASP A 131 46.37 13.33 -8.91
N ALA A 132 45.84 12.18 -9.36
CA ALA A 132 46.64 11.06 -9.79
C ALA A 132 47.45 11.35 -11.07
N GLU A 133 46.89 12.11 -12.03
CA GLU A 133 47.64 12.58 -13.24
C GLU A 133 48.71 13.60 -12.88
N ALA A 134 48.47 14.53 -11.96
CA ALA A 134 49.43 15.50 -11.50
C ALA A 134 50.64 14.85 -10.80
N ASP A 135 50.43 13.82 -9.97
CA ASP A 135 51.48 13.07 -9.31
C ASP A 135 52.33 12.24 -10.32
N ALA A 136 51.69 11.66 -11.33
CA ALA A 136 52.38 10.93 -12.39
C ALA A 136 53.30 11.84 -13.23
N ASP A 137 52.85 13.06 -13.54
CA ASP A 137 53.66 14.04 -14.28
C ASP A 137 54.82 14.58 -13.40
N ALA A 138 54.65 14.71 -12.12
CA ALA A 138 55.70 15.15 -11.19
C ALA A 138 56.84 14.10 -11.06
N GLU A 139 56.50 12.78 -11.13
CA GLU A 139 57.49 11.70 -11.07
C GLU A 139 58.22 11.48 -12.40
N ALA A 140 57.61 11.89 -13.52
CA ALA A 140 58.21 11.84 -14.85
C ALA A 140 59.21 12.99 -15.16
N ALA A 141 59.31 14.01 -14.29
CA ALA A 141 60.20 15.14 -14.50
C ALA A 141 61.71 14.71 -14.44
N PRO A 142 62.57 14.98 -15.45
CA PRO A 142 63.96 14.52 -15.48
C PRO A 142 64.77 15.18 -14.37
N THR A 143 65.37 14.39 -13.49
CA THR A 143 66.33 14.82 -12.48
C THR A 143 67.49 15.58 -13.17
N ARG A 144 67.57 16.88 -12.95
CA ARG A 144 68.64 17.72 -13.44
C ARG A 144 69.98 17.20 -12.94
N PRO A 145 70.98 16.91 -13.78
CA PRO A 145 72.29 16.43 -13.31
C PRO A 145 72.99 17.50 -12.49
N ALA A 146 73.48 17.12 -11.31
CA ALA A 146 74.29 17.98 -10.43
C ALA A 146 75.51 18.52 -11.16
N ARG A 147 75.62 19.83 -11.34
CA ARG A 147 76.84 20.49 -11.84
C ARG A 147 77.99 20.15 -10.89
N ARG A 148 78.89 19.31 -11.34
CA ARG A 148 80.26 19.12 -10.74
C ARG A 148 80.94 20.49 -10.71
N ARG A 149 81.16 21.04 -9.54
CA ARG A 149 82.14 22.14 -9.35
C ARG A 149 83.50 21.54 -9.57
N ALA A 150 84.15 21.92 -10.65
CA ALA A 150 85.60 21.75 -10.80
C ALA A 150 86.34 22.78 -9.90
N ASN A 151 87.17 22.25 -9.02
CA ASN A 151 88.07 23.02 -8.15
C ASN A 151 89.32 23.24 -8.91
N ARG A 152 89.68 24.53 -9.03
CA ARG A 152 91.08 25.02 -9.17
C ARG A 152 91.23 26.27 -8.33
#